data_6dd60f4d5cae569a8fd238fd8234a3af
#
_entry.id   6dd60f4d5cae569a8fd238fd8234a3af
#
_cell.length_a   1.000
_cell.length_b   1.000
_cell.length_c   1.000
_cell.angle_alpha   90.00
_cell.angle_beta   90.00
_cell.angle_gamma   90.00
#
_symmetry.space_group_name_H-M   'P 1'
#
loop_
_entity.id
_entity.type
_entity.pdbx_description
1 polymer ?
#
loop_
_entity_poly.entity_id
_entity_poly.type
_entity_poly.pdbx_seq_one_letter_code
_entity_poly.pdbx_strand_id
1 'polypeptide(L)'
;MGMVKTKEEIDKLRKAAVLGEGCFKNVCKKIKIGMTEKDISSIVHDFFVKNGAEGLSFHTIIGSGVNSAQIQSTPTERKIQKNDIIQFDIGCVLDGYCSDMSRIVFIGTPTEKQVEIYNLVYKTYENAIKNIRVGMTAKEADEYGRLPIKEFGYDYAHALGHGVGREVHEMPVLSPKREDKLEENMVFSIEPGIYLENEFGIRIEDVGVLTNNGLEMFTHASEKMIIL
;
A
#
# COMPACT_ATOMS: atom_id res chain seq x y z
N MET A 1 14.64 -17.73 -0.47
CA MET A 1 15.46 -16.52 -0.38
C MET A 1 15.62 -16.08 1.06
N GLY A 2 16.73 -15.40 1.41
CA GLY A 2 16.90 -14.88 2.75
C GLY A 2 15.96 -13.70 3.02
N MET A 3 15.47 -13.56 4.24
CA MET A 3 14.67 -12.40 4.68
C MET A 3 15.50 -11.09 4.59
N VAL A 4 16.80 -11.17 4.85
CA VAL A 4 17.75 -10.06 4.77
C VAL A 4 18.22 -9.88 3.33
N LYS A 5 18.11 -8.67 2.79
CA LYS A 5 18.45 -8.32 1.41
C LYS A 5 19.87 -7.75 1.31
N THR A 6 20.53 -8.01 0.19
CA THR A 6 21.78 -7.34 -0.16
C THR A 6 21.52 -5.90 -0.59
N LYS A 7 22.56 -5.06 -0.59
CA LYS A 7 22.46 -3.68 -1.08
C LYS A 7 21.96 -3.62 -2.54
N GLU A 8 22.43 -4.52 -3.40
CA GLU A 8 21.97 -4.57 -4.79
C GLU A 8 20.48 -4.89 -4.91
N GLU A 9 19.97 -5.83 -4.10
CA GLU A 9 18.54 -6.17 -4.05
C GLU A 9 17.71 -4.99 -3.56
N ILE A 10 18.17 -4.29 -2.51
CA ILE A 10 17.50 -3.09 -1.97
C ILE A 10 17.44 -1.99 -3.04
N ASP A 11 18.51 -1.76 -3.80
CA ASP A 11 18.55 -0.76 -4.88
C ASP A 11 17.55 -1.11 -6.00
N LYS A 12 17.39 -2.40 -6.34
CA LYS A 12 16.39 -2.87 -7.32
C LYS A 12 14.96 -2.70 -6.80
N LEU A 13 14.69 -3.09 -5.56
CA LEU A 13 13.39 -2.89 -4.91
C LEU A 13 13.00 -1.41 -4.86
N ARG A 14 13.93 -0.53 -4.52
CA ARG A 14 13.73 0.93 -4.54
C ARG A 14 13.37 1.44 -5.94
N LYS A 15 14.04 0.97 -6.99
CA LYS A 15 13.70 1.35 -8.38
C LYS A 15 12.29 0.90 -8.76
N ALA A 16 11.92 -0.34 -8.41
CA ALA A 16 10.58 -0.84 -8.67
C ALA A 16 9.52 -0.01 -7.93
N ALA A 17 9.74 0.35 -6.66
CA ALA A 17 8.84 1.19 -5.88
C ALA A 17 8.68 2.60 -6.49
N VAL A 18 9.77 3.24 -6.93
CA VAL A 18 9.74 4.54 -7.61
C VAL A 18 8.97 4.46 -8.93
N LEU A 19 9.06 3.35 -9.67
CA LEU A 19 8.27 3.13 -10.87
C LEU A 19 6.78 3.01 -10.53
N GLY A 20 6.42 2.31 -9.44
CA GLY A 20 5.05 2.23 -8.92
C GLY A 20 4.48 3.61 -8.58
N GLU A 21 5.24 4.43 -7.86
CA GLU A 21 4.84 5.82 -7.55
C GLU A 21 4.67 6.67 -8.82
N GLY A 22 5.55 6.51 -9.80
CA GLY A 22 5.44 7.15 -11.11
C GLY A 22 4.17 6.74 -11.85
N CYS A 23 3.80 5.46 -11.79
CA CYS A 23 2.55 4.94 -12.33
C CYS A 23 1.34 5.62 -11.67
N PHE A 24 1.27 5.62 -10.36
CA PHE A 24 0.18 6.25 -9.61
C PHE A 24 0.01 7.73 -9.98
N LYS A 25 1.10 8.51 -10.00
CA LYS A 25 1.09 9.93 -10.40
C LYS A 25 0.60 10.12 -11.85
N ASN A 26 0.92 9.19 -12.76
CA ASN A 26 0.43 9.22 -14.14
C ASN A 26 -1.07 8.92 -14.21
N VAL A 27 -1.54 7.94 -13.47
CA VAL A 27 -2.95 7.53 -13.43
C VAL A 27 -3.80 8.68 -12.89
N CYS A 28 -3.41 9.31 -11.78
CA CYS A 28 -4.13 10.46 -11.20
C CYS A 28 -4.38 11.59 -12.22
N LYS A 29 -3.46 11.82 -13.16
CA LYS A 29 -3.63 12.83 -14.23
C LYS A 29 -4.66 12.45 -15.31
N LYS A 30 -5.04 11.18 -15.37
CA LYS A 30 -5.89 10.62 -16.43
C LYS A 30 -7.29 10.24 -15.96
N ILE A 31 -7.50 10.07 -14.67
CA ILE A 31 -8.80 9.72 -14.08
C ILE A 31 -9.84 10.78 -14.44
N LYS A 32 -11.02 10.29 -14.85
CA LYS A 32 -12.20 11.11 -15.15
C LYS A 32 -13.45 10.41 -14.67
N ILE A 33 -14.43 11.18 -14.23
CA ILE A 33 -15.79 10.67 -13.97
C ILE A 33 -16.30 9.96 -15.22
N GLY A 34 -16.91 8.80 -15.03
CA GLY A 34 -17.45 7.94 -16.08
C GLY A 34 -16.50 6.86 -16.61
N MET A 35 -15.20 6.94 -16.30
CA MET A 35 -14.28 5.81 -16.53
C MET A 35 -14.64 4.64 -15.63
N THR A 36 -14.42 3.41 -16.10
CA THR A 36 -14.60 2.21 -15.27
C THR A 36 -13.35 1.92 -14.44
N GLU A 37 -13.47 1.10 -13.39
CA GLU A 37 -12.32 0.58 -12.65
C GLU A 37 -11.36 -0.18 -13.58
N LYS A 38 -11.89 -0.92 -14.57
CA LYS A 38 -11.10 -1.61 -15.60
C LYS A 38 -10.34 -0.65 -16.51
N ASP A 39 -10.93 0.49 -16.89
CA ASP A 39 -10.23 1.51 -17.67
C ASP A 39 -9.01 2.02 -16.92
N ILE A 40 -9.16 2.28 -15.60
CA ILE A 40 -8.08 2.73 -14.74
C ILE A 40 -7.01 1.63 -14.61
N SER A 41 -7.40 0.38 -14.40
CA SER A 41 -6.48 -0.76 -14.34
C SER A 41 -5.70 -0.93 -15.65
N SER A 42 -6.33 -0.71 -16.81
CA SER A 42 -5.65 -0.72 -18.11
C SER A 42 -4.59 0.37 -18.21
N ILE A 43 -4.86 1.57 -17.70
CA ILE A 43 -3.87 2.67 -17.68
C ILE A 43 -2.67 2.31 -16.79
N VAL A 44 -2.89 1.63 -15.66
CA VAL A 44 -1.81 1.13 -14.79
C VAL A 44 -0.94 0.13 -15.55
N HIS A 45 -1.55 -0.88 -16.16
CA HIS A 45 -0.86 -1.90 -16.94
C HIS A 45 -0.03 -1.29 -18.08
N ASP A 46 -0.66 -0.43 -18.90
CA ASP A 46 0.00 0.22 -20.03
C ASP A 46 1.19 1.07 -19.60
N PHE A 47 1.09 1.75 -18.45
CA PHE A 47 2.18 2.52 -17.90
C PHE A 47 3.37 1.62 -17.54
N PHE A 48 3.14 0.54 -16.83
CA PHE A 48 4.20 -0.38 -16.41
C PHE A 48 4.90 -1.02 -17.62
N VAL A 49 4.15 -1.53 -18.58
CA VAL A 49 4.70 -2.10 -19.82
C VAL A 49 5.54 -1.06 -20.58
N LYS A 50 5.01 0.15 -20.77
CA LYS A 50 5.72 1.23 -21.49
C LYS A 50 7.01 1.67 -20.80
N ASN A 51 7.11 1.53 -19.49
CA ASN A 51 8.27 1.97 -18.72
C ASN A 51 9.20 0.80 -18.32
N GLY A 52 9.07 -0.35 -18.98
CA GLY A 52 10.03 -1.45 -18.92
C GLY A 52 9.83 -2.42 -17.76
N ALA A 53 8.67 -2.41 -17.11
CA ALA A 53 8.33 -3.46 -16.16
C ALA A 53 8.18 -4.81 -16.89
N GLU A 54 8.63 -5.89 -16.25
CA GLU A 54 8.53 -7.27 -16.75
C GLU A 54 7.10 -7.82 -16.64
N GLY A 55 6.29 -7.23 -15.75
CA GLY A 55 4.91 -7.58 -15.48
C GLY A 55 4.36 -6.87 -14.25
N LEU A 56 3.17 -7.25 -13.85
CA LEU A 56 2.60 -6.85 -12.57
C LEU A 56 3.14 -7.77 -11.46
N SER A 57 3.39 -7.24 -10.26
CA SER A 57 3.78 -8.06 -9.10
C SER A 57 2.61 -8.88 -8.55
N PHE A 58 1.40 -8.38 -8.75
CA PHE A 58 0.12 -9.02 -8.40
C PHE A 58 -1.01 -8.46 -9.26
N HIS A 59 -2.21 -9.02 -9.10
CA HIS A 59 -3.39 -8.52 -9.80
C HIS A 59 -3.77 -7.13 -9.29
N THR A 60 -3.73 -6.11 -10.16
CA THR A 60 -4.06 -4.72 -9.81
C THR A 60 -5.39 -4.61 -9.09
N ILE A 61 -5.42 -3.96 -7.95
CA ILE A 61 -6.61 -3.66 -7.17
C ILE A 61 -7.02 -2.21 -7.43
N ILE A 62 -8.20 -2.02 -8.03
CA ILE A 62 -8.86 -0.72 -8.14
C ILE A 62 -10.29 -0.91 -7.66
N GLY A 63 -10.58 -0.38 -6.48
CA GLY A 63 -11.92 -0.39 -5.91
C GLY A 63 -12.46 1.02 -5.73
N SER A 64 -13.61 1.32 -6.28
CA SER A 64 -14.23 2.64 -6.19
C SER A 64 -15.53 2.63 -5.40
N GLY A 65 -15.83 3.70 -4.63
CA GLY A 65 -17.00 3.75 -3.76
C GLY A 65 -17.04 2.54 -2.83
N VAL A 66 -18.13 1.79 -2.81
CA VAL A 66 -18.30 0.59 -1.96
C VAL A 66 -17.32 -0.53 -2.27
N ASN A 67 -16.81 -0.63 -3.51
CA ASN A 67 -15.83 -1.63 -3.88
C ASN A 67 -14.48 -1.40 -3.16
N SER A 68 -14.18 -0.17 -2.72
CA SER A 68 -12.97 0.11 -1.95
C SER A 68 -12.94 -0.58 -0.60
N ALA A 69 -14.10 -0.99 -0.06
CA ALA A 69 -14.19 -1.77 1.17
C ALA A 69 -13.71 -3.22 1.02
N GLN A 70 -13.53 -3.70 -0.21
CA GLN A 70 -13.00 -5.03 -0.47
C GLN A 70 -11.47 -4.98 -0.44
N ILE A 71 -10.85 -5.70 0.50
CA ILE A 71 -9.38 -5.72 0.69
C ILE A 71 -8.65 -6.10 -0.60
N GLN A 72 -9.20 -7.05 -1.36
CA GLN A 72 -8.68 -7.52 -2.65
C GLN A 72 -9.72 -7.28 -3.77
N SER A 73 -10.08 -6.02 -3.99
CA SER A 73 -11.06 -5.65 -5.00
C SER A 73 -10.53 -5.92 -6.41
N THR A 74 -11.25 -6.74 -7.17
CA THR A 74 -10.98 -6.91 -8.60
C THR A 74 -11.67 -5.77 -9.38
N PRO A 75 -10.96 -5.07 -10.29
CA PRO A 75 -11.54 -4.00 -11.10
C PRO A 75 -12.76 -4.46 -11.90
N THR A 76 -13.86 -3.73 -11.78
CA THR A 76 -15.16 -4.02 -12.39
C THR A 76 -15.54 -3.01 -13.49
N GLU A 77 -16.73 -3.17 -14.07
CA GLU A 77 -17.35 -2.19 -14.99
C GLU A 77 -18.01 -1.01 -14.22
N ARG A 78 -17.85 -0.93 -12.89
CA ARG A 78 -18.35 0.20 -12.12
C ARG A 78 -17.70 1.49 -12.61
N LYS A 79 -18.54 2.47 -12.95
CA LYS A 79 -18.09 3.78 -13.40
C LYS A 79 -17.80 4.69 -12.20
N ILE A 80 -16.68 5.39 -12.29
CA ILE A 80 -16.29 6.42 -11.33
C ILE A 80 -17.33 7.54 -11.31
N GLN A 81 -17.78 7.90 -10.13
CA GLN A 81 -18.79 8.93 -9.90
C GLN A 81 -18.20 10.09 -9.10
N LYS A 82 -18.90 11.22 -9.12
CA LYS A 82 -18.60 12.35 -8.24
C LYS A 82 -18.72 11.91 -6.77
N ASN A 83 -17.79 12.35 -5.94
CA ASN A 83 -17.64 12.02 -4.53
C ASN A 83 -17.27 10.55 -4.24
N ASP A 84 -16.81 9.80 -5.25
CA ASP A 84 -16.23 8.50 -5.01
C ASP A 84 -14.88 8.63 -4.29
N ILE A 85 -14.60 7.63 -3.48
CA ILE A 85 -13.26 7.26 -3.05
C ILE A 85 -12.75 6.15 -3.98
N ILE A 86 -11.48 6.19 -4.34
CA ILE A 86 -10.83 5.12 -5.12
C ILE A 86 -9.64 4.61 -4.32
N GLN A 87 -9.65 3.34 -3.99
CA GLN A 87 -8.50 2.62 -3.46
C GLN A 87 -7.71 2.02 -4.61
N PHE A 88 -6.43 2.32 -4.62
CA PHE A 88 -5.42 1.74 -5.49
C PHE A 88 -4.54 0.81 -4.68
N ASP A 89 -4.26 -0.35 -5.26
CA ASP A 89 -3.17 -1.19 -4.82
C ASP A 89 -2.51 -1.75 -6.07
N ILE A 90 -1.27 -1.30 -6.32
CA ILE A 90 -0.58 -1.50 -7.57
C ILE A 90 0.90 -1.85 -7.35
N GLY A 91 1.40 -2.73 -8.17
CA GLY A 91 2.80 -3.10 -8.15
C GLY A 91 3.28 -3.68 -9.47
N CYS A 92 4.58 -3.63 -9.68
CA CYS A 92 5.22 -4.17 -10.87
C CYS A 92 6.48 -4.96 -10.54
N VAL A 93 6.92 -5.79 -11.47
CA VAL A 93 8.22 -6.45 -11.44
C VAL A 93 9.17 -5.66 -12.32
N LEU A 94 10.30 -5.23 -11.73
CA LEU A 94 11.38 -4.53 -12.43
C LEU A 94 12.72 -5.12 -12.02
N ASP A 95 13.56 -5.49 -12.99
CA ASP A 95 14.85 -6.17 -12.76
C ASP A 95 14.70 -7.42 -11.85
N GLY A 96 13.58 -8.15 -11.98
CA GLY A 96 13.23 -9.35 -11.22
C GLY A 96 12.82 -9.11 -9.77
N TYR A 97 12.45 -7.86 -9.38
CA TYR A 97 12.01 -7.50 -8.02
C TYR A 97 10.64 -6.80 -8.06
N CYS A 98 9.81 -7.11 -7.07
CA CYS A 98 8.46 -6.59 -6.94
C CYS A 98 8.43 -5.19 -6.32
N SER A 99 7.48 -4.37 -6.74
CA SER A 99 7.00 -3.22 -5.97
C SER A 99 5.58 -3.49 -5.47
N ASP A 100 5.20 -2.75 -4.44
CA ASP A 100 3.91 -2.81 -3.79
C ASP A 100 3.55 -1.45 -3.20
N MET A 101 2.35 -0.94 -3.46
CA MET A 101 1.88 0.32 -2.88
C MET A 101 0.37 0.48 -2.94
N SER A 102 -0.23 0.95 -1.86
CA SER A 102 -1.63 1.36 -1.82
C SER A 102 -1.79 2.86 -1.61
N ARG A 103 -2.73 3.45 -2.34
CA ARG A 103 -3.08 4.90 -2.23
C ARG A 103 -4.59 5.09 -2.34
N ILE A 104 -5.03 6.22 -1.77
CA ILE A 104 -6.41 6.68 -1.83
C ILE A 104 -6.50 7.96 -2.65
N VAL A 105 -7.51 8.01 -3.52
CA VAL A 105 -7.90 9.22 -4.27
C VAL A 105 -9.36 9.51 -4.03
N PHE A 106 -9.69 10.77 -3.82
CA PHE A 106 -11.07 11.26 -3.71
C PHE A 106 -11.48 12.00 -4.99
N ILE A 107 -12.66 11.69 -5.50
CA ILE A 107 -13.23 12.35 -6.69
C ILE A 107 -14.20 13.44 -6.23
N GLY A 108 -13.69 14.66 -6.01
CA GLY A 108 -14.44 15.75 -5.38
C GLY A 108 -14.29 15.74 -3.86
N THR A 109 -15.30 16.28 -3.15
CA THR A 109 -15.19 16.54 -1.72
C THR A 109 -15.40 15.25 -0.90
N PRO A 110 -14.41 14.81 -0.10
CA PRO A 110 -14.59 13.69 0.83
C PRO A 110 -15.58 14.04 1.94
N THR A 111 -16.25 13.03 2.47
CA THR A 111 -17.12 13.16 3.64
C THR A 111 -16.29 13.33 4.92
N GLU A 112 -16.88 13.87 5.99
CA GLU A 112 -16.22 13.99 7.30
C GLU A 112 -15.69 12.64 7.80
N LYS A 113 -16.46 11.57 7.66
CA LYS A 113 -16.08 10.20 8.03
C LYS A 113 -14.87 9.69 7.20
N GLN A 114 -14.84 10.00 5.90
CA GLN A 114 -13.70 9.65 5.06
C GLN A 114 -12.42 10.39 5.48
N VAL A 115 -12.56 11.68 5.81
CA VAL A 115 -11.43 12.50 6.33
C VAL A 115 -10.92 11.95 7.65
N GLU A 116 -11.82 11.63 8.59
CA GLU A 116 -11.47 11.06 9.90
C GLU A 116 -10.69 9.74 9.73
N ILE A 117 -11.22 8.81 8.94
CA ILE A 117 -10.60 7.50 8.73
C ILE A 117 -9.29 7.62 7.96
N TYR A 118 -9.21 8.47 6.93
CA TYR A 118 -7.96 8.72 6.23
C TYR A 118 -6.86 9.21 7.19
N ASN A 119 -7.19 10.19 8.04
CA ASN A 119 -6.25 10.73 9.01
C ASN A 119 -5.83 9.68 10.06
N LEU A 120 -6.74 8.82 10.49
CA LEU A 120 -6.42 7.73 11.42
C LEU A 120 -5.47 6.72 10.77
N VAL A 121 -5.77 6.26 9.56
CA VAL A 121 -4.91 5.31 8.81
C VAL A 121 -3.54 5.93 8.53
N TYR A 122 -3.50 7.19 8.08
CA TYR A 122 -2.24 7.91 7.82
C TYR A 122 -1.38 8.05 9.09
N LYS A 123 -1.98 8.48 10.21
CA LYS A 123 -1.27 8.58 11.50
C LYS A 123 -0.75 7.22 11.99
N THR A 124 -1.52 6.16 11.75
CA THR A 124 -1.13 4.80 12.08
C THR A 124 0.08 4.35 11.23
N TYR A 125 0.05 4.64 9.92
CA TYR A 125 1.16 4.41 9.00
C TYR A 125 2.44 5.13 9.46
N GLU A 126 2.36 6.42 9.73
CA GLU A 126 3.49 7.20 10.24
C GLU A 126 4.01 6.69 11.60
N ASN A 127 3.09 6.30 12.50
CA ASN A 127 3.45 5.75 13.81
C ASN A 127 4.24 4.45 13.67
N ALA A 128 3.84 3.56 12.78
CA ALA A 128 4.55 2.31 12.51
C ALA A 128 5.97 2.60 11.96
N ILE A 129 6.09 3.44 10.95
CA ILE A 129 7.39 3.83 10.37
C ILE A 129 8.32 4.43 11.42
N LYS A 130 7.78 5.32 12.25
CA LYS A 130 8.55 6.02 13.27
C LYS A 130 9.08 5.10 14.36
N ASN A 131 8.39 4.00 14.67
CA ASN A 131 8.68 3.23 15.89
C ASN A 131 9.27 1.83 15.62
N ILE A 132 9.08 1.24 14.44
CA ILE A 132 9.65 -0.09 14.14
C ILE A 132 11.17 -0.03 14.10
N ARG A 133 11.84 -0.98 14.79
CA ARG A 133 13.30 -1.04 14.95
C ARG A 133 13.83 -2.45 14.80
N VAL A 134 15.10 -2.55 14.43
CA VAL A 134 15.87 -3.81 14.48
C VAL A 134 15.76 -4.44 15.87
N GLY A 135 15.57 -5.75 15.92
CA GLY A 135 15.45 -6.56 17.13
C GLY A 135 14.04 -6.72 17.69
N MET A 136 13.06 -5.91 17.21
CA MET A 136 11.64 -6.16 17.51
C MET A 136 11.18 -7.48 16.87
N THR A 137 10.17 -8.10 17.46
CA THR A 137 9.45 -9.20 16.80
C THR A 137 8.47 -8.65 15.77
N ALA A 138 8.13 -9.46 14.77
CA ALA A 138 7.11 -9.12 13.77
C ALA A 138 5.74 -8.85 14.42
N LYS A 139 5.45 -9.52 15.55
CA LYS A 139 4.27 -9.27 16.39
C LYS A 139 4.29 -7.88 17.03
N GLU A 140 5.42 -7.49 17.67
CA GLU A 140 5.57 -6.15 18.25
C GLU A 140 5.43 -5.06 17.18
N ALA A 141 5.95 -5.30 15.98
CA ALA A 141 5.78 -4.39 14.85
C ALA A 141 4.31 -4.26 14.40
N ASP A 142 3.56 -5.37 14.34
CA ASP A 142 2.12 -5.38 13.99
C ASP A 142 1.28 -4.55 14.98
N GLU A 143 1.67 -4.49 16.24
CA GLU A 143 0.94 -3.73 17.26
C GLU A 143 0.91 -2.22 16.96
N TYR A 144 1.93 -1.66 16.30
CA TYR A 144 1.93 -0.25 15.89
C TYR A 144 0.87 0.09 14.82
N GLY A 145 0.43 -0.89 14.05
CA GLY A 145 -0.70 -0.75 13.14
C GLY A 145 -2.04 -1.08 13.82
N ARG A 146 -2.08 -2.21 14.50
CA ARG A 146 -3.31 -2.82 15.03
C ARG A 146 -3.89 -2.04 16.20
N LEU A 147 -3.09 -1.68 17.19
CA LEU A 147 -3.60 -1.07 18.43
C LEU A 147 -4.24 0.30 18.18
N PRO A 148 -3.63 1.26 17.46
CA PRO A 148 -4.26 2.55 17.21
C PRO A 148 -5.62 2.44 16.53
N ILE A 149 -5.77 1.54 15.56
CA ILE A 149 -7.05 1.33 14.84
C ILE A 149 -8.11 0.75 15.77
N LYS A 150 -7.74 -0.26 16.59
CA LYS A 150 -8.65 -0.87 17.56
C LYS A 150 -9.09 0.09 18.67
N GLU A 151 -8.20 0.95 19.15
CA GLU A 151 -8.51 1.96 20.17
C GLU A 151 -9.60 2.95 19.69
N PHE A 152 -9.66 3.22 18.37
CA PHE A 152 -10.73 4.01 17.76
C PHE A 152 -12.00 3.20 17.46
N GLY A 153 -12.04 1.92 17.83
CA GLY A 153 -13.23 1.07 17.68
C GLY A 153 -13.40 0.40 16.32
N TYR A 154 -12.36 0.39 15.48
CA TYR A 154 -12.38 -0.28 14.17
C TYR A 154 -11.70 -1.64 14.22
N ASP A 155 -12.18 -2.58 13.40
CA ASP A 155 -11.50 -3.86 13.20
C ASP A 155 -10.23 -3.70 12.37
N TYR A 156 -9.23 -4.55 12.67
CA TYR A 156 -7.99 -4.64 11.91
C TYR A 156 -7.92 -6.00 11.20
N ALA A 157 -8.13 -6.00 9.90
CA ALA A 157 -8.51 -7.19 9.16
C ALA A 157 -7.32 -8.07 8.70
N HIS A 158 -6.09 -7.50 8.61
CA HIS A 158 -4.92 -8.22 8.07
C HIS A 158 -3.63 -7.94 8.85
N ALA A 159 -2.51 -8.45 8.42
CA ALA A 159 -1.18 -8.13 8.94
C ALA A 159 -0.83 -6.66 8.69
N LEU A 160 0.05 -6.06 9.49
CA LEU A 160 0.55 -4.70 9.24
C LEU A 160 1.37 -4.63 7.96
N GLY A 161 1.97 -5.74 7.54
CA GLY A 161 2.77 -5.79 6.33
C GLY A 161 3.42 -7.16 6.14
N HIS A 162 4.14 -7.28 5.04
CA HIS A 162 4.84 -8.50 4.64
C HIS A 162 6.15 -8.17 3.94
N GLY A 163 7.07 -9.11 3.93
CA GLY A 163 8.31 -9.01 3.16
C GLY A 163 8.02 -8.87 1.67
N VAL A 164 8.83 -8.07 1.00
CA VAL A 164 8.80 -7.87 -0.45
C VAL A 164 10.19 -8.15 -1.03
N GLY A 165 10.22 -8.87 -2.14
CA GLY A 165 11.45 -9.26 -2.80
C GLY A 165 11.24 -9.61 -4.26
N ARG A 166 11.64 -10.82 -4.66
CA ARG A 166 11.31 -11.36 -5.99
C ARG A 166 9.86 -11.82 -6.08
N GLU A 167 9.31 -12.24 -4.94
CA GLU A 167 7.88 -12.43 -4.76
C GLU A 167 7.31 -11.21 -4.02
N VAL A 168 6.07 -10.86 -4.31
CA VAL A 168 5.40 -9.77 -3.63
C VAL A 168 5.17 -10.10 -2.15
N HIS A 169 4.85 -11.35 -1.82
CA HIS A 169 4.68 -11.82 -0.46
C HIS A 169 5.83 -12.73 -0.05
N GLU A 170 6.75 -12.21 0.75
CA GLU A 170 7.84 -12.95 1.37
C GLU A 170 7.80 -12.82 2.90
N MET A 171 8.71 -13.49 3.58
CA MET A 171 8.98 -13.23 5.00
C MET A 171 9.84 -11.96 5.17
N PRO A 172 9.67 -11.23 6.29
CA PRO A 172 8.79 -11.49 7.43
C PRO A 172 7.33 -11.11 7.17
N VAL A 173 6.39 -11.69 7.91
CA VAL A 173 4.99 -11.23 7.95
C VAL A 173 4.75 -10.55 9.30
N LEU A 174 4.44 -9.26 9.29
CA LEU A 174 4.18 -8.46 10.49
C LEU A 174 2.76 -8.73 11.00
N SER A 175 2.62 -9.74 11.88
CA SER A 175 1.31 -10.19 12.35
C SER A 175 1.36 -10.69 13.79
N PRO A 176 0.21 -10.75 14.51
CA PRO A 176 0.15 -11.16 15.92
C PRO A 176 0.64 -12.58 16.20
N LYS A 177 0.80 -13.40 15.15
CA LYS A 177 1.18 -14.82 15.26
C LYS A 177 2.67 -15.06 15.01
N ARG A 178 3.47 -14.00 14.82
CA ARG A 178 4.85 -14.12 14.36
C ARG A 178 5.83 -13.55 15.38
N GLU A 179 6.71 -14.42 15.86
CA GLU A 179 7.78 -14.08 16.82
C GLU A 179 9.15 -13.92 16.14
N ASP A 180 9.19 -13.96 14.80
CA ASP A 180 10.41 -13.74 14.01
C ASP A 180 10.98 -12.35 14.33
N LYS A 181 12.27 -12.25 14.59
CA LYS A 181 12.92 -10.98 14.88
C LYS A 181 13.22 -10.23 13.60
N LEU A 182 12.95 -8.93 13.62
CA LEU A 182 13.29 -8.03 12.52
C LEU A 182 14.79 -7.70 12.56
N GLU A 183 15.45 -7.88 11.42
CA GLU A 183 16.88 -7.68 11.25
C GLU A 183 17.16 -6.53 10.28
N GLU A 184 18.34 -5.94 10.39
CA GLU A 184 18.81 -4.94 9.42
C GLU A 184 18.80 -5.49 8.00
N ASN A 185 18.43 -4.64 7.03
CA ASN A 185 18.25 -4.95 5.60
C ASN A 185 17.09 -5.90 5.27
N MET A 186 16.19 -6.18 6.19
CA MET A 186 14.88 -6.71 5.82
C MET A 186 14.07 -5.64 5.09
N VAL A 187 13.36 -6.06 4.04
CA VAL A 187 12.47 -5.19 3.24
C VAL A 187 11.06 -5.70 3.37
N PHE A 188 10.13 -4.83 3.76
CA PHE A 188 8.73 -5.18 3.97
C PHE A 188 7.79 -3.98 3.78
N SER A 189 6.50 -4.27 3.56
CA SER A 189 5.45 -3.26 3.48
C SER A 189 5.01 -2.78 4.87
N ILE A 190 4.46 -1.56 4.92
CA ILE A 190 3.66 -1.02 6.02
C ILE A 190 2.35 -0.54 5.43
N GLU A 191 1.26 -1.25 5.74
CA GLU A 191 -0.01 -1.14 5.03
C GLU A 191 -1.26 -1.09 5.94
N PRO A 192 -1.33 -0.23 6.96
CA PRO A 192 -2.54 -0.16 7.76
C PRO A 192 -3.76 0.19 6.91
N GLY A 193 -4.90 -0.43 7.23
CA GLY A 193 -6.16 -0.19 6.53
C GLY A 193 -7.39 -0.36 7.42
N ILE A 194 -8.46 0.35 7.07
CA ILE A 194 -9.80 0.24 7.66
C ILE A 194 -10.78 0.02 6.52
N TYR A 195 -11.64 -0.99 6.66
CA TYR A 195 -12.60 -1.39 5.65
C TYR A 195 -14.00 -1.45 6.27
N LEU A 196 -14.88 -0.54 5.85
CA LEU A 196 -16.24 -0.45 6.33
C LEU A 196 -17.16 -1.12 5.31
N GLU A 197 -17.64 -2.30 5.66
CA GLU A 197 -18.53 -3.08 4.79
C GLU A 197 -19.70 -2.23 4.28
N ASN A 198 -19.98 -2.31 2.98
CA ASN A 198 -21.00 -1.54 2.27
C ASN A 198 -20.84 0.00 2.29
N GLU A 199 -19.71 0.51 2.75
CA GLU A 199 -19.41 1.93 2.73
C GLU A 199 -18.14 2.22 1.87
N PHE A 200 -16.97 2.08 2.45
CA PHE A 200 -15.68 2.28 1.79
C PHE A 200 -14.52 1.67 2.59
N GLY A 201 -13.37 1.55 1.94
CA GLY A 201 -12.11 1.18 2.59
C GLY A 201 -11.00 2.18 2.30
N ILE A 202 -10.04 2.25 3.21
CA ILE A 202 -8.84 3.07 3.12
C ILE A 202 -7.65 2.22 3.55
N ARG A 203 -6.68 2.02 2.64
CA ARG A 203 -5.35 1.48 2.92
C ARG A 203 -4.30 2.46 2.41
N ILE A 204 -3.27 2.67 3.20
CA ILE A 204 -2.08 3.45 2.84
C ILE A 204 -0.89 2.53 3.04
N GLU A 205 -0.07 2.38 1.99
CA GLU A 205 1.01 1.42 1.98
C GLU A 205 2.23 1.92 1.23
N ASP A 206 3.38 1.65 1.78
CA ASP A 206 4.67 1.72 1.11
C ASP A 206 5.58 0.58 1.58
N VAL A 207 6.56 0.26 0.75
CA VAL A 207 7.64 -0.68 1.05
C VAL A 207 8.87 0.09 1.51
N GLY A 208 9.55 -0.42 2.53
CA GLY A 208 10.78 0.16 3.06
C GLY A 208 11.80 -0.88 3.49
N VAL A 209 13.02 -0.42 3.72
CA VAL A 209 14.11 -1.22 4.27
C VAL A 209 14.33 -0.86 5.74
N LEU A 210 14.47 -1.86 6.59
CA LEU A 210 14.81 -1.67 7.99
C LEU A 210 16.32 -1.46 8.13
N THR A 211 16.70 -0.31 8.68
CA THR A 211 18.08 0.07 8.96
C THR A 211 18.32 0.16 10.48
N ASN A 212 19.58 0.25 10.90
CA ASN A 212 19.92 0.50 12.32
C ASN A 212 19.34 1.84 12.84
N ASN A 213 19.00 2.78 11.96
CA ASN A 213 18.40 4.07 12.32
C ASN A 213 16.86 4.03 12.30
N GLY A 214 16.26 2.94 11.89
CA GLY A 214 14.82 2.76 11.74
C GLY A 214 14.41 2.40 10.32
N LEU A 215 13.12 2.46 10.04
CA LEU A 215 12.55 2.09 8.75
C LEU A 215 12.72 3.24 7.74
N GLU A 216 13.35 2.97 6.61
CA GLU A 216 13.54 3.89 5.48
C GLU A 216 12.62 3.48 4.33
N MET A 217 11.58 4.25 4.08
CA MET A 217 10.61 3.95 3.02
C MET A 217 11.18 4.30 1.65
N PHE A 218 10.89 3.49 0.63
CA PHE A 218 11.32 3.73 -0.77
C PHE A 218 10.49 4.81 -1.45
N THR A 219 9.22 4.88 -1.08
CA THR A 219 8.26 5.92 -1.42
C THR A 219 7.56 6.35 -0.15
N HIS A 220 6.78 7.44 -0.18
CA HIS A 220 6.13 7.93 1.03
C HIS A 220 4.76 8.52 0.71
N ALA A 221 3.73 8.00 1.37
CA ALA A 221 2.39 8.55 1.25
C ALA A 221 2.33 9.98 1.79
N SER A 222 1.53 10.82 1.17
CA SER A 222 1.33 12.20 1.62
C SER A 222 0.30 12.28 2.74
N GLU A 223 0.56 13.12 3.75
CA GLU A 223 -0.45 13.50 4.74
C GLU A 223 -1.67 14.17 4.07
N LYS A 224 -1.42 14.91 3.00
CA LYS A 224 -2.50 15.58 2.25
C LYS A 224 -3.24 14.57 1.39
N MET A 225 -4.55 14.49 1.59
CA MET A 225 -5.44 13.73 0.73
C MET A 225 -5.32 14.17 -0.73
N ILE A 226 -5.33 13.20 -1.64
CA ILE A 226 -5.35 13.47 -3.08
C ILE A 226 -6.80 13.62 -3.51
N ILE A 227 -7.17 14.82 -3.94
CA ILE A 227 -8.52 15.18 -4.39
C ILE A 227 -8.43 15.59 -5.86
N LEU A 228 -9.22 14.94 -6.71
CA LEU A 228 -9.29 15.18 -8.15
C LEU A 228 -10.66 15.73 -8.56
#